data_df50ead0d7371de4dcdf3ea0e7215fc7
#
_entry.id   df50ead0d7371de4dcdf3ea0e7215fc7
#
_cell.length_a   1.000
_cell.length_b   1.000
_cell.length_c   1.000
_cell.angle_alpha   90.00
_cell.angle_beta   90.00
_cell.angle_gamma   90.00
#
_symmetry.space_group_name_H-M   'P 1'
#
loop_
_entity.id
_entity.type
_entity.pdbx_description
1 polymer ?
#
loop_
_entity_poly.entity_id
_entity_poly.type
_entity_poly.pdbx_seq_one_letter_code
_entity_poly.pdbx_strand_id
1 'polypeptide(L)'
;MGDDSLDKPAGKITASRVTLIDTDGTVLFDSVEDAKMMGNHSGRPEVIEAEKTGESNISRYSETLRSKTYYTALRLDNGKIIRVSLTTDSVFGVMLRNIWLVAVLIAAVLVVELMMVSHMTKALVKPINEIDLNHPLDNKAYEELSPLLGRIHQQQKQIQQQMEELRHNQEEYLAITEYMKDGLIVTNQSVVLSINRSAQNLFDVTAEECINHNIVTVSRNEQLKEALDHALEGSSEERMLELNGRVYQLLANPVRVDNVVSGAVILVLDVTEKQKAEVMRREFSANVSHELKTPLMSISGYAEIIENNMVKPEDIPKFAGRIHSEASRLSSLVEDIIKLSRLDENDQSIPMEEVDLMQICRDVEGHLSIRAKEQQVKMTLRGESCRIKGARQVLYEMIYNLCDNAIKYNRRDGEVEVTVSRGRNGRAVVSVADTGIGIAKEDQERIFERFYRVDKSHSRETGGTGLGLSIVKHGAILHDAKIKIESTLGTGTKIILEF
;
A
#
# COMPACT_ATOMS: atom_id res chain seq x y z
N MET A 1 88.89 33.04 17.63
CA MET A 1 88.56 31.98 16.60
C MET A 1 87.75 32.69 15.53
N GLY A 2 88.31 32.83 14.38
CA GLY A 2 87.69 33.64 13.32
C GLY A 2 86.54 32.91 12.65
N ASP A 3 85.70 33.72 12.03
CA ASP A 3 84.43 33.33 11.35
C ASP A 3 84.61 32.25 10.26
N ASP A 4 85.83 32.07 9.75
CA ASP A 4 86.08 31.12 8.63
C ASP A 4 86.15 29.66 8.98
N SER A 5 86.07 29.30 10.28
CA SER A 5 86.12 27.88 10.71
C SER A 5 84.77 27.19 10.73
N LEU A 6 83.69 27.95 10.52
CA LEU A 6 82.33 27.44 10.63
C LEU A 6 81.70 26.98 9.27
N ASP A 7 82.37 27.38 8.17
CA ASP A 7 81.94 27.00 6.81
C ASP A 7 82.36 25.60 6.35
N LYS A 8 83.14 24.87 7.16
CA LYS A 8 83.44 23.44 6.91
C LYS A 8 82.43 22.61 7.62
N PRO A 9 81.89 21.55 6.98
CA PRO A 9 81.00 20.62 7.68
C PRO A 9 81.76 20.04 8.85
N ALA A 10 81.53 20.60 10.04
CA ALA A 10 82.05 20.08 11.28
C ALA A 10 81.61 18.57 11.34
N GLY A 11 82.60 17.71 11.40
CA GLY A 11 82.32 16.27 11.58
C GLY A 11 81.25 16.10 12.65
N LYS A 12 80.29 15.21 12.42
CA LYS A 12 79.14 14.92 13.28
C LYS A 12 79.52 14.98 14.74
N ILE A 13 79.21 16.12 15.38
CA ILE A 13 79.16 16.18 16.84
C ILE A 13 77.98 15.30 17.24
N THR A 14 78.29 14.05 17.53
CA THR A 14 77.33 13.00 17.78
C THR A 14 76.62 13.27 19.08
N ALA A 15 75.44 13.85 19.07
CA ALA A 15 74.40 13.90 20.09
C ALA A 15 73.95 15.29 20.57
N SER A 16 74.60 16.39 20.18
CA SER A 16 74.13 17.73 20.53
C SER A 16 74.00 18.59 19.29
N ARG A 17 72.86 19.27 19.15
CA ARG A 17 72.67 20.27 18.13
C ARG A 17 73.21 21.62 18.62
N VAL A 18 74.07 22.21 17.86
CA VAL A 18 74.63 23.50 18.14
C VAL A 18 74.10 24.53 17.13
N THR A 19 73.59 25.64 17.63
CA THR A 19 73.09 26.74 16.85
C THR A 19 73.84 27.99 17.21
N LEU A 20 74.39 28.75 16.22
CA LEU A 20 74.97 30.02 16.43
C LEU A 20 73.95 31.08 15.97
N ILE A 21 73.66 32.05 16.84
CA ILE A 21 72.66 33.07 16.65
C ILE A 21 73.34 34.47 16.71
N ASP A 22 73.07 35.33 15.78
CA ASP A 22 73.55 36.65 15.77
C ASP A 22 72.82 37.57 16.77
N THR A 23 73.33 38.75 17.03
CA THR A 23 72.74 39.71 17.96
C THR A 23 71.35 40.21 17.60
N ASP A 24 70.96 40.05 16.36
CA ASP A 24 69.59 40.35 15.89
C ASP A 24 68.61 39.13 15.96
N GLY A 25 69.05 37.96 16.45
CA GLY A 25 68.31 36.71 16.55
C GLY A 25 68.35 35.88 15.27
N THR A 26 69.06 36.27 14.24
CA THR A 26 69.25 35.50 13.02
C THR A 26 70.18 34.30 13.28
N VAL A 27 69.78 33.16 12.76
CA VAL A 27 70.62 31.93 12.90
C VAL A 27 71.71 32.01 11.84
N LEU A 28 72.96 32.05 12.29
CA LEU A 28 74.15 32.06 11.44
C LEU A 28 74.61 30.66 11.06
N PHE A 29 74.46 29.72 11.98
CA PHE A 29 74.84 28.33 11.79
C PHE A 29 73.96 27.41 12.66
N ASP A 30 73.64 26.29 12.13
CA ASP A 30 73.04 25.19 12.89
C ASP A 30 73.64 23.86 12.43
N SER A 31 73.92 22.96 13.39
CA SER A 31 74.61 21.71 13.11
C SER A 31 73.70 20.62 12.48
N VAL A 32 72.41 20.85 12.40
CA VAL A 32 71.43 19.84 11.95
C VAL A 32 70.60 20.35 10.76
N GLU A 33 70.23 21.62 10.76
CA GLU A 33 69.40 22.22 9.73
C GLU A 33 70.12 23.39 9.01
N ASP A 34 69.71 23.66 7.78
CA ASP A 34 70.23 24.82 7.04
C ASP A 34 69.77 26.11 7.73
N ALA A 35 70.76 26.94 8.19
CA ALA A 35 70.50 28.17 8.89
C ALA A 35 69.62 29.14 8.08
N LYS A 36 69.67 29.10 6.74
CA LYS A 36 68.84 29.92 5.82
C LYS A 36 67.37 29.59 5.85
N MET A 37 67.01 28.37 6.26
CA MET A 37 65.63 27.91 6.35
C MET A 37 65.04 28.14 7.75
N MET A 38 65.82 28.61 8.68
CA MET A 38 65.40 28.80 10.06
C MET A 38 64.88 30.22 10.28
N GLY A 39 63.76 30.31 10.98
CA GLY A 39 63.21 31.62 11.40
C GLY A 39 64.08 32.30 12.45
N ASN A 40 63.82 33.58 12.69
CA ASN A 40 64.54 34.32 13.74
C ASN A 40 64.33 33.76 15.14
N HIS A 41 65.39 33.60 15.88
CA HIS A 41 65.37 32.96 17.21
C HIS A 41 65.39 33.96 18.38
N SER A 42 65.33 35.27 18.13
CA SER A 42 65.32 36.34 19.17
C SER A 42 64.20 36.14 20.22
N GLY A 43 63.05 35.61 19.79
CA GLY A 43 61.91 35.32 20.70
C GLY A 43 62.02 34.03 21.51
N ARG A 44 63.10 33.26 21.40
CA ARG A 44 63.28 32.03 22.13
C ARG A 44 63.67 32.29 23.60
N PRO A 45 62.98 31.69 24.58
CA PRO A 45 63.25 31.98 26.01
C PRO A 45 64.72 31.83 26.41
N GLU A 46 65.38 30.77 25.92
CA GLU A 46 66.77 30.50 26.18
C GLU A 46 67.70 31.59 25.58
N VAL A 47 67.33 32.18 24.47
CA VAL A 47 68.09 33.24 23.83
C VAL A 47 67.90 34.57 24.58
N ILE A 48 66.66 34.90 24.91
CA ILE A 48 66.27 36.08 25.68
C ILE A 48 67.01 36.14 27.05
N GLU A 49 67.03 34.94 27.72
CA GLU A 49 67.70 34.87 29.03
C GLU A 49 69.21 34.93 28.93
N ALA A 50 69.80 34.21 27.96
CA ALA A 50 71.25 34.29 27.72
C ALA A 50 71.71 35.72 27.30
N GLU A 51 70.87 36.50 26.62
CA GLU A 51 71.18 37.90 26.29
C GLU A 51 71.22 38.81 27.51
N LYS A 52 70.34 38.48 28.53
CA LYS A 52 70.24 39.28 29.78
C LYS A 52 71.27 38.87 30.83
N THR A 53 71.47 37.62 31.01
CA THR A 53 72.24 37.03 32.16
C THR A 53 73.61 36.50 31.76
N GLY A 54 73.91 36.44 30.44
CA GLY A 54 75.12 35.85 29.90
C GLY A 54 74.99 34.35 29.58
N GLU A 55 74.16 33.62 30.33
CA GLU A 55 73.87 32.20 30.11
C GLU A 55 72.43 31.87 30.41
N SER A 56 71.93 30.78 29.79
CA SER A 56 70.61 30.24 30.08
C SER A 56 70.59 28.74 29.99
N ASN A 57 69.86 28.11 30.89
CA ASN A 57 69.65 26.67 30.93
C ASN A 57 68.15 26.40 31.04
N ILE A 58 67.49 26.16 29.92
CA ILE A 58 66.06 25.96 29.85
C ILE A 58 65.75 24.61 29.25
N SER A 59 64.79 23.91 29.83
CA SER A 59 64.25 22.70 29.23
C SER A 59 62.87 22.96 28.72
N ARG A 60 62.60 22.63 27.48
CA ARG A 60 61.26 22.75 26.86
C ARG A 60 61.04 21.66 25.85
N TYR A 61 59.77 21.48 25.52
CA TYR A 61 59.42 20.63 24.40
C TYR A 61 59.76 21.38 23.10
N SER A 62 60.64 20.81 22.29
CA SER A 62 60.99 21.39 20.98
C SER A 62 59.97 20.94 19.96
N GLU A 63 59.30 21.90 19.32
CA GLU A 63 58.40 21.61 18.20
C GLU A 63 59.16 21.03 17.00
N THR A 64 60.39 21.46 16.79
CA THR A 64 61.25 20.98 15.70
C THR A 64 61.73 19.54 15.92
N LEU A 65 62.14 19.18 17.16
CA LEU A 65 62.69 17.88 17.49
C LEU A 65 61.62 16.93 18.08
N ARG A 66 60.39 17.40 18.35
CA ARG A 66 59.31 16.69 18.97
C ARG A 66 59.70 15.91 20.24
N SER A 67 60.65 16.44 21.01
CA SER A 67 61.16 15.84 22.21
C SER A 67 61.48 16.86 23.28
N LYS A 68 61.53 16.44 24.55
CA LYS A 68 61.98 17.33 25.62
C LYS A 68 63.45 17.56 25.42
N THR A 69 63.80 18.77 25.13
CA THR A 69 65.15 19.16 24.82
C THR A 69 65.63 20.14 25.88
N TYR A 70 66.83 19.94 26.32
CA TYR A 70 67.54 20.86 27.20
C TYR A 70 68.34 21.80 26.33
N TYR A 71 68.10 23.07 26.50
CA TYR A 71 68.79 24.15 25.80
C TYR A 71 69.67 24.87 26.77
N THR A 72 70.97 24.86 26.49
CA THR A 72 71.95 25.73 27.14
C THR A 72 72.35 26.79 26.13
N ALA A 73 72.12 28.05 26.43
CA ALA A 73 72.54 29.14 25.62
C ALA A 73 73.59 29.98 26.39
N LEU A 74 74.67 30.37 25.69
CA LEU A 74 75.78 31.18 26.23
C LEU A 74 76.02 32.36 25.31
N ARG A 75 76.08 33.55 25.87
CA ARG A 75 76.46 34.75 25.17
C ARG A 75 78.00 34.87 25.08
N LEU A 76 78.48 34.99 23.89
CA LEU A 76 79.90 35.16 23.59
C LEU A 76 80.34 36.63 23.74
N ASP A 77 81.62 36.85 23.93
CA ASP A 77 82.22 38.26 24.04
C ASP A 77 81.95 39.15 22.88
N ASN A 78 81.70 38.57 21.70
CA ASN A 78 81.26 39.28 20.47
C ASN A 78 79.77 39.58 20.37
N GLY A 79 79.01 39.32 21.44
CA GLY A 79 77.57 39.52 21.51
C GLY A 79 76.73 38.46 20.87
N LYS A 80 77.28 37.49 20.12
CA LYS A 80 76.60 36.38 19.54
C LYS A 80 76.23 35.34 20.58
N ILE A 81 75.17 34.52 20.34
CA ILE A 81 74.75 33.49 21.29
C ILE A 81 74.98 32.13 20.67
N ILE A 82 75.69 31.29 21.40
CA ILE A 82 75.80 29.85 21.07
C ILE A 82 74.81 29.10 21.91
N ARG A 83 73.94 28.31 21.24
CA ARG A 83 72.94 27.51 21.86
C ARG A 83 73.28 26.02 21.61
N VAL A 84 73.36 25.25 22.65
CA VAL A 84 73.52 23.81 22.59
C VAL A 84 72.20 23.18 23.02
N SER A 85 71.69 22.27 22.24
CA SER A 85 70.51 21.46 22.64
C SER A 85 70.85 19.99 22.69
N LEU A 86 70.46 19.39 23.76
CA LEU A 86 70.55 17.94 23.97
C LEU A 86 69.18 17.32 24.11
N THR A 87 68.88 16.36 23.27
CA THR A 87 67.68 15.51 23.46
C THR A 87 67.93 14.52 24.58
N THR A 88 66.83 14.06 25.19
CA THR A 88 66.95 13.08 26.30
C THR A 88 67.74 11.83 25.88
N ASP A 89 67.62 11.45 24.59
CA ASP A 89 68.35 10.29 24.07
C ASP A 89 69.85 10.52 24.00
N SER A 90 70.28 11.75 23.72
CA SER A 90 71.71 12.08 23.63
C SER A 90 72.38 12.10 24.99
N VAL A 91 71.63 12.54 26.05
CA VAL A 91 72.14 12.49 27.43
C VAL A 91 72.29 11.04 27.90
N PHE A 92 71.26 10.22 27.59
CA PHE A 92 71.26 8.82 27.93
C PHE A 92 72.37 8.04 27.18
N GLY A 93 72.61 8.35 25.92
CA GLY A 93 73.65 7.74 25.11
C GLY A 93 75.07 8.03 25.66
N VAL A 94 75.29 9.23 26.13
CA VAL A 94 76.59 9.63 26.75
C VAL A 94 76.80 8.92 28.10
N MET A 95 75.74 8.75 28.90
CA MET A 95 75.84 8.00 30.16
C MET A 95 76.05 6.49 29.91
N LEU A 96 75.36 5.89 28.92
CA LEU A 96 75.51 4.46 28.59
C LEU A 96 76.96 4.10 28.12
N ARG A 97 77.62 4.99 27.42
CA ARG A 97 78.98 4.72 26.90
C ARG A 97 80.04 4.63 28.03
N ASN A 98 79.76 5.27 29.16
CA ASN A 98 80.71 5.27 30.27
C ASN A 98 80.45 4.20 31.33
N ILE A 99 79.31 3.53 31.28
CA ILE A 99 78.93 2.52 32.30
C ILE A 99 78.47 1.23 31.61
N TRP A 100 79.37 0.68 30.77
CA TRP A 100 79.09 -0.57 30.03
C TRP A 100 78.74 -1.75 30.90
N LEU A 101 79.31 -1.87 32.13
CA LEU A 101 78.98 -2.89 33.09
C LEU A 101 77.53 -2.81 33.57
N VAL A 102 77.00 -1.58 33.77
CA VAL A 102 75.62 -1.37 34.17
C VAL A 102 74.66 -1.59 32.93
N ALA A 103 75.19 -1.28 31.77
CA ALA A 103 74.42 -1.54 30.50
C ALA A 103 74.27 -3.04 30.25
N VAL A 104 75.29 -3.85 30.53
CA VAL A 104 75.21 -5.31 30.42
C VAL A 104 74.20 -5.85 31.42
N LEU A 105 74.21 -5.33 32.66
CA LEU A 105 73.31 -5.79 33.72
C LEU A 105 71.85 -5.36 33.36
N ILE A 106 71.66 -4.12 32.88
CA ILE A 106 70.39 -3.66 32.44
C ILE A 106 69.90 -4.46 31.21
N ALA A 107 70.78 -4.76 30.26
CA ALA A 107 70.46 -5.60 29.12
C ALA A 107 70.09 -7.04 29.56
N ALA A 108 70.77 -7.62 30.55
CA ALA A 108 70.40 -8.89 31.08
C ALA A 108 69.01 -8.87 31.75
N VAL A 109 68.74 -7.82 32.56
CA VAL A 109 67.43 -7.63 33.19
C VAL A 109 66.37 -7.44 32.13
N LEU A 110 66.58 -6.59 31.07
CA LEU A 110 65.65 -6.40 29.97
C LEU A 110 65.38 -7.67 29.18
N VAL A 111 66.38 -8.50 28.97
CA VAL A 111 66.17 -9.80 28.31
C VAL A 111 65.28 -10.69 29.15
N VAL A 112 65.53 -10.72 30.48
CA VAL A 112 64.70 -11.51 31.44
C VAL A 112 63.26 -10.93 31.45
N GLU A 113 63.11 -9.60 31.51
CA GLU A 113 61.81 -8.96 31.46
C GLU A 113 61.09 -9.23 30.12
N LEU A 114 61.76 -9.13 28.98
CA LEU A 114 61.23 -9.45 27.67
C LEU A 114 60.80 -10.92 27.57
N MET A 115 61.61 -11.83 28.10
CA MET A 115 61.24 -13.24 28.18
C MET A 115 60.04 -13.46 29.11
N MET A 116 60.01 -12.79 30.26
CA MET A 116 58.91 -12.89 31.21
C MET A 116 57.62 -12.28 30.63
N VAL A 117 57.69 -11.07 30.02
CA VAL A 117 56.56 -10.44 29.33
C VAL A 117 56.07 -11.30 28.17
N SER A 118 57.00 -11.84 27.37
CA SER A 118 56.65 -12.74 26.27
C SER A 118 55.99 -14.03 26.79
N HIS A 119 56.50 -14.58 27.90
CA HIS A 119 55.89 -15.73 28.50
C HIS A 119 54.52 -15.44 29.11
N MET A 120 54.37 -14.32 29.83
CA MET A 120 53.09 -13.88 30.38
C MET A 120 52.08 -13.56 29.26
N THR A 121 52.52 -12.91 28.18
CA THR A 121 51.64 -12.63 27.03
C THR A 121 51.17 -13.94 26.40
N LYS A 122 52.04 -14.90 26.22
CA LYS A 122 51.65 -16.22 25.69
C LYS A 122 50.76 -17.01 26.64
N ALA A 123 51.05 -16.94 27.94
CA ALA A 123 50.33 -17.72 28.94
C ALA A 123 49.00 -17.10 29.37
N LEU A 124 48.91 -15.76 29.47
CA LEU A 124 47.76 -15.05 30.01
C LEU A 124 46.93 -14.29 28.95
N VAL A 125 47.62 -13.62 28.03
CA VAL A 125 46.93 -12.75 27.09
C VAL A 125 46.50 -13.49 25.82
N LYS A 126 47.32 -14.38 25.30
CA LYS A 126 47.02 -15.13 24.10
C LYS A 126 45.72 -15.95 24.21
N PRO A 127 45.51 -16.75 25.27
CA PRO A 127 44.25 -17.50 25.44
C PRO A 127 43.01 -16.59 25.51
N ILE A 128 43.16 -15.37 26.03
CA ILE A 128 42.07 -14.40 26.10
C ILE A 128 41.79 -13.83 24.72
N ASN A 129 42.83 -13.51 23.93
CA ASN A 129 42.65 -12.96 22.57
C ASN A 129 42.20 -14.01 21.54
N GLU A 130 42.41 -15.29 21.84
CA GLU A 130 41.98 -16.41 20.99
C GLU A 130 40.58 -16.91 21.34
N ILE A 131 39.87 -16.23 22.25
CA ILE A 131 38.47 -16.56 22.56
C ILE A 131 37.61 -16.38 21.28
N ASP A 132 37.04 -17.49 20.84
CA ASP A 132 36.03 -17.47 19.80
C ASP A 132 34.70 -16.98 20.39
N LEU A 133 34.34 -15.76 20.05
CA LEU A 133 33.11 -15.16 20.50
C LEU A 133 31.88 -15.76 19.78
N ASN A 134 32.04 -16.48 18.67
CA ASN A 134 30.92 -17.15 18.01
C ASN A 134 30.53 -18.44 18.75
N HIS A 135 31.48 -19.06 19.43
CA HIS A 135 31.27 -20.27 20.25
C HIS A 135 31.76 -20.06 21.67
N PRO A 136 31.13 -19.18 22.48
CA PRO A 136 31.67 -18.75 23.77
C PRO A 136 31.85 -19.89 24.76
N LEU A 137 31.02 -20.93 24.73
CA LEU A 137 31.05 -22.05 25.64
C LEU A 137 32.12 -23.11 25.31
N ASP A 138 32.64 -23.14 24.08
CA ASP A 138 33.64 -24.10 23.62
C ASP A 138 35.07 -23.65 23.91
N ASN A 139 35.23 -22.43 24.42
CA ASN A 139 36.52 -21.87 24.73
C ASN A 139 37.10 -22.51 26.00
N LYS A 140 38.31 -23.07 25.89
CA LYS A 140 39.12 -23.55 27.03
C LYS A 140 39.87 -22.37 27.67
N ALA A 141 39.18 -21.31 27.97
CA ALA A 141 39.75 -20.16 28.67
C ALA A 141 39.76 -20.40 30.20
N TYR A 142 40.27 -19.42 30.93
CA TYR A 142 40.31 -19.48 32.40
C TYR A 142 38.92 -19.66 33.00
N GLU A 143 38.82 -20.46 34.08
CA GLU A 143 37.54 -20.71 34.78
C GLU A 143 36.87 -19.42 35.25
N GLU A 144 37.65 -18.40 35.56
CA GLU A 144 37.19 -17.09 36.00
C GLU A 144 36.42 -16.32 34.88
N LEU A 145 36.68 -16.65 33.62
CA LEU A 145 35.98 -16.07 32.48
C LEU A 145 34.67 -16.79 32.13
N SER A 146 34.44 -17.98 32.72
CA SER A 146 33.24 -18.77 32.45
C SER A 146 31.90 -17.98 32.65
N PRO A 147 31.76 -17.19 33.75
CA PRO A 147 30.54 -16.38 33.93
C PRO A 147 30.38 -15.31 32.88
N LEU A 148 31.46 -14.73 32.37
CA LEU A 148 31.44 -13.72 31.30
C LEU A 148 31.07 -14.36 29.96
N LEU A 149 31.70 -15.50 29.63
CA LEU A 149 31.38 -16.24 28.40
C LEU A 149 29.95 -16.75 28.42
N GLY A 150 29.41 -17.16 29.56
CA GLY A 150 28.02 -17.53 29.75
C GLY A 150 27.08 -16.36 29.49
N ARG A 151 27.41 -15.15 29.95
CA ARG A 151 26.63 -13.93 29.65
C ARG A 151 26.67 -13.55 28.16
N ILE A 152 27.84 -13.64 27.54
CA ILE A 152 28.01 -13.38 26.10
C ILE A 152 27.16 -14.37 25.30
N HIS A 153 27.22 -15.65 25.63
CA HIS A 153 26.38 -16.66 24.98
C HIS A 153 24.88 -16.35 25.12
N GLN A 154 24.46 -15.98 26.32
CA GLN A 154 23.08 -15.63 26.58
C GLN A 154 22.63 -14.38 25.78
N GLN A 155 23.49 -13.36 25.72
CA GLN A 155 23.23 -12.16 24.90
C GLN A 155 23.17 -12.47 23.40
N GLN A 156 24.10 -13.28 22.90
CA GLN A 156 24.07 -13.70 21.49
C GLN A 156 22.77 -14.46 21.16
N LYS A 157 22.40 -15.42 22.05
CA LYS A 157 21.15 -16.15 21.88
C LYS A 157 19.92 -15.21 21.87
N GLN A 158 19.93 -14.24 22.77
CA GLN A 158 18.85 -13.23 22.83
C GLN A 158 18.82 -12.37 21.57
N ILE A 159 19.96 -11.88 21.09
CA ILE A 159 20.07 -11.10 19.85
C ILE A 159 19.60 -11.94 18.66
N GLN A 160 20.03 -13.20 18.58
CA GLN A 160 19.64 -14.09 17.49
C GLN A 160 18.11 -14.35 17.49
N GLN A 161 17.55 -14.57 18.68
CA GLN A 161 16.08 -14.70 18.83
C GLN A 161 15.35 -13.42 18.41
N GLN A 162 15.83 -12.26 18.83
CA GLN A 162 15.24 -10.98 18.44
C GLN A 162 15.37 -10.74 16.94
N MET A 163 16.50 -11.10 16.32
CA MET A 163 16.67 -10.99 14.87
C MET A 163 15.76 -11.96 14.10
N GLU A 164 15.60 -13.20 14.59
CA GLU A 164 14.65 -14.16 14.00
C GLU A 164 13.21 -13.68 14.14
N GLU A 165 12.82 -13.17 15.29
CA GLU A 165 11.49 -12.62 15.54
C GLU A 165 11.24 -11.38 14.63
N LEU A 166 12.22 -10.49 14.53
CA LEU A 166 12.13 -9.30 13.68
C LEU A 166 12.03 -9.67 12.20
N ARG A 167 12.80 -10.67 11.77
CA ARG A 167 12.75 -11.20 10.43
C ARG A 167 11.40 -11.87 10.15
N HIS A 168 10.90 -12.69 11.07
CA HIS A 168 9.61 -13.34 10.95
C HIS A 168 8.48 -12.30 10.84
N ASN A 169 8.46 -11.29 11.71
CA ASN A 169 7.50 -10.21 11.68
C ASN A 169 7.58 -9.43 10.36
N GLN A 170 8.79 -9.20 9.85
CA GLN A 170 8.97 -8.53 8.56
C GLN A 170 8.46 -9.38 7.38
N GLU A 171 8.76 -10.69 7.38
CA GLU A 171 8.26 -11.62 6.37
C GLU A 171 6.73 -11.74 6.41
N GLU A 172 6.13 -11.78 7.61
CA GLU A 172 4.69 -11.79 7.81
C GLU A 172 4.05 -10.48 7.29
N TYR A 173 4.62 -9.34 7.65
CA TYR A 173 4.16 -8.03 7.17
C TYR A 173 4.21 -7.92 5.64
N LEU A 174 5.33 -8.35 5.04
CA LEU A 174 5.49 -8.37 3.58
C LEU A 174 4.47 -9.32 2.93
N ALA A 175 4.27 -10.52 3.51
CA ALA A 175 3.29 -11.46 2.99
C ALA A 175 1.87 -10.87 3.05
N ILE A 176 1.47 -10.29 4.18
CA ILE A 176 0.15 -9.66 4.32
C ILE A 176 -0.04 -8.57 3.25
N THR A 177 0.90 -7.66 3.12
CA THR A 177 0.80 -6.55 2.16
C THR A 177 0.83 -7.02 0.71
N GLU A 178 1.63 -8.04 0.38
CA GLU A 178 1.79 -8.58 -0.97
C GLU A 178 0.55 -9.34 -1.46
N TYR A 179 -0.13 -10.08 -0.55
CA TYR A 179 -1.34 -10.83 -0.89
C TYR A 179 -2.65 -10.07 -0.68
N MET A 180 -2.60 -8.81 -0.24
CA MET A 180 -3.78 -7.96 -0.20
C MET A 180 -4.34 -7.78 -1.61
N LYS A 181 -5.68 -7.85 -1.73
CA LYS A 181 -6.38 -7.55 -2.99
C LYS A 181 -6.36 -6.05 -3.32
N ASP A 182 -6.30 -5.23 -2.29
CA ASP A 182 -6.30 -3.79 -2.40
C ASP A 182 -4.88 -3.28 -2.67
N GLY A 183 -4.78 -2.23 -3.49
CA GLY A 183 -3.51 -1.58 -3.77
C GLY A 183 -3.01 -0.83 -2.53
N LEU A 184 -1.72 -1.00 -2.21
CA LEU A 184 -1.06 -0.29 -1.12
C LEU A 184 0.20 0.39 -1.65
N ILE A 185 0.31 1.70 -1.40
CA ILE A 185 1.50 2.50 -1.70
C ILE A 185 1.88 3.25 -0.43
N VAL A 186 3.13 3.15 -0.04
CA VAL A 186 3.69 3.89 1.10
C VAL A 186 4.73 4.86 0.59
N THR A 187 4.63 6.11 1.02
CA THR A 187 5.56 7.16 0.59
C THR A 187 6.24 7.82 1.77
N ASN A 188 7.47 8.30 1.55
CA ASN A 188 8.13 9.29 2.39
C ASN A 188 8.14 10.59 1.61
N GLN A 189 7.39 11.58 2.07
CA GLN A 189 7.02 12.72 1.24
C GLN A 189 6.44 12.25 -0.10
N SER A 190 7.02 12.68 -1.23
CA SER A 190 6.58 12.27 -2.58
C SER A 190 7.34 11.05 -3.13
N VAL A 191 8.24 10.42 -2.35
CA VAL A 191 9.04 9.28 -2.79
C VAL A 191 8.40 7.98 -2.32
N VAL A 192 8.22 7.03 -3.22
CA VAL A 192 7.65 5.72 -2.93
C VAL A 192 8.64 4.87 -2.14
N LEU A 193 8.25 4.43 -0.95
CA LEU A 193 9.00 3.49 -0.12
C LEU A 193 8.62 2.03 -0.38
N SER A 194 7.33 1.80 -0.61
CA SER A 194 6.81 0.47 -0.84
C SER A 194 5.56 0.53 -1.72
N ILE A 195 5.40 -0.46 -2.57
CA ILE A 195 4.23 -0.67 -3.42
C ILE A 195 3.95 -2.16 -3.49
N ASN A 196 2.73 -2.60 -3.12
CA ASN A 196 2.37 -4.01 -3.16
C ASN A 196 1.99 -4.46 -4.58
N ARG A 197 1.87 -5.77 -4.76
CA ARG A 197 1.59 -6.39 -6.05
C ARG A 197 0.26 -5.92 -6.67
N SER A 198 -0.77 -5.71 -5.86
CA SER A 198 -2.07 -5.21 -6.34
C SER A 198 -1.95 -3.81 -6.94
N ALA A 199 -1.23 -2.89 -6.29
CA ALA A 199 -1.00 -1.55 -6.82
C ALA A 199 -0.11 -1.58 -8.08
N GLN A 200 0.93 -2.44 -8.12
CA GLN A 200 1.76 -2.63 -9.31
C GLN A 200 0.92 -3.08 -10.51
N ASN A 201 0.07 -4.08 -10.33
CA ASN A 201 -0.81 -4.60 -11.38
C ASN A 201 -1.85 -3.56 -11.83
N LEU A 202 -2.34 -2.74 -10.89
CA LEU A 202 -3.35 -1.72 -11.18
C LEU A 202 -2.81 -0.60 -12.05
N PHE A 203 -1.61 -0.13 -11.74
CA PHE A 203 -0.97 0.98 -12.44
C PHE A 203 -0.03 0.53 -13.56
N ASP A 204 0.10 -0.79 -13.79
CA ASP A 204 0.96 -1.40 -14.81
C ASP A 204 2.43 -0.96 -14.66
N VAL A 205 2.95 -1.05 -13.43
CA VAL A 205 4.31 -0.68 -13.07
C VAL A 205 4.98 -1.79 -12.26
N THR A 206 6.32 -1.75 -12.19
CA THR A 206 7.09 -2.65 -11.34
C THR A 206 7.59 -1.96 -10.08
N ALA A 207 7.84 -2.74 -9.02
CA ALA A 207 8.39 -2.20 -7.78
C ALA A 207 9.76 -1.53 -8.00
N GLU A 208 10.59 -2.11 -8.89
CA GLU A 208 11.93 -1.60 -9.20
C GLU A 208 11.89 -0.22 -9.85
N GLU A 209 10.86 0.06 -10.66
CA GLU A 209 10.67 1.37 -11.31
C GLU A 209 10.14 2.43 -10.36
N CYS A 210 9.41 2.02 -9.31
CA CYS A 210 8.69 2.94 -8.41
C CYS A 210 9.43 3.21 -7.12
N ILE A 211 10.06 2.19 -6.49
CA ILE A 211 10.72 2.35 -5.18
C ILE A 211 11.90 3.32 -5.28
N ASN A 212 11.98 4.22 -4.32
CA ASN A 212 12.92 5.35 -4.26
C ASN A 212 12.73 6.39 -5.38
N HIS A 213 11.64 6.32 -6.14
CA HIS A 213 11.28 7.32 -7.14
C HIS A 213 10.03 8.10 -6.71
N ASN A 214 9.78 9.22 -7.39
CA ASN A 214 8.61 10.05 -7.11
C ASN A 214 7.32 9.30 -7.47
N ILE A 215 6.22 9.54 -6.72
CA ILE A 215 4.90 8.93 -6.95
C ILE A 215 4.40 9.08 -8.40
N VAL A 216 4.84 10.09 -9.12
CA VAL A 216 4.52 10.30 -10.54
C VAL A 216 4.99 9.15 -11.42
N THR A 217 5.97 8.36 -10.99
CA THR A 217 6.39 7.13 -11.70
C THR A 217 5.34 6.04 -11.60
N VAL A 218 4.56 5.99 -10.51
CA VAL A 218 3.45 5.05 -10.36
C VAL A 218 2.29 5.45 -11.27
N SER A 219 1.88 6.71 -11.21
CA SER A 219 0.83 7.23 -12.08
C SER A 219 0.92 8.75 -12.21
N ARG A 220 0.64 9.26 -13.42
CA ARG A 220 0.51 10.70 -13.69
C ARG A 220 -0.91 11.21 -13.41
N ASN A 221 -1.74 10.40 -12.79
CA ASN A 221 -3.12 10.79 -12.48
C ASN A 221 -3.13 11.92 -11.45
N GLU A 222 -3.86 12.99 -11.75
CA GLU A 222 -3.96 14.18 -10.93
C GLU A 222 -4.60 13.89 -9.56
N GLN A 223 -5.60 13.02 -9.53
CA GLN A 223 -6.30 12.63 -8.29
C GLN A 223 -5.39 11.90 -7.29
N LEU A 224 -4.47 11.05 -7.80
CA LEU A 224 -3.48 10.38 -6.96
C LEU A 224 -2.49 11.39 -6.37
N LYS A 225 -2.06 12.37 -7.18
CA LYS A 225 -1.15 13.42 -6.73
C LYS A 225 -1.82 14.34 -5.71
N GLU A 226 -3.04 14.83 -5.99
CA GLU A 226 -3.78 15.68 -5.05
C GLU A 226 -4.04 14.97 -3.72
N ALA A 227 -4.45 13.68 -3.74
CA ALA A 227 -4.65 12.89 -2.54
C ALA A 227 -3.37 12.78 -1.70
N LEU A 228 -2.21 12.59 -2.35
CA LEU A 228 -0.92 12.59 -1.67
C LEU A 228 -0.59 13.96 -1.08
N ASP A 229 -0.75 15.04 -1.85
CA ASP A 229 -0.42 16.39 -1.41
C ASP A 229 -1.23 16.78 -0.16
N HIS A 230 -2.54 16.49 -0.12
CA HIS A 230 -3.38 16.68 1.06
C HIS A 230 -2.96 15.81 2.27
N ALA A 231 -2.57 14.57 2.02
CA ALA A 231 -2.06 13.72 3.09
C ALA A 231 -0.74 14.25 3.66
N LEU A 232 0.14 14.81 2.83
CA LEU A 232 1.39 15.44 3.28
C LEU A 232 1.16 16.74 4.04
N GLU A 233 0.06 17.44 3.79
CA GLU A 233 -0.41 18.58 4.59
C GLU A 233 -0.99 18.15 5.95
N GLY A 234 -1.15 16.85 6.17
CA GLY A 234 -1.58 16.25 7.43
C GLY A 234 -3.06 15.95 7.56
N SER A 235 -3.83 16.03 6.46
CA SER A 235 -5.26 15.66 6.39
C SER A 235 -5.43 14.34 5.62
N SER A 236 -6.36 13.49 6.11
CA SER A 236 -6.77 12.31 5.33
C SER A 236 -7.64 12.75 4.16
N GLU A 237 -7.40 12.20 2.99
CA GLU A 237 -8.15 12.52 1.77
C GLU A 237 -8.70 11.24 1.13
N GLU A 238 -9.92 11.38 0.59
CA GLU A 238 -10.61 10.33 -0.14
C GLU A 238 -10.95 10.84 -1.53
N ARG A 239 -10.54 10.10 -2.58
CA ARG A 239 -10.80 10.41 -3.98
C ARG A 239 -11.29 9.18 -4.73
N MET A 240 -12.08 9.43 -5.77
CA MET A 240 -12.51 8.38 -6.69
C MET A 240 -11.64 8.44 -7.94
N LEU A 241 -11.15 7.31 -8.38
CA LEU A 241 -10.32 7.15 -9.58
C LEU A 241 -10.99 6.18 -10.53
N GLU A 242 -11.23 6.61 -11.77
CA GLU A 242 -11.64 5.72 -12.85
C GLU A 242 -10.42 5.26 -13.65
N LEU A 243 -10.23 3.96 -13.73
CA LEU A 243 -9.13 3.36 -14.48
C LEU A 243 -9.64 2.09 -15.20
N ASN A 244 -9.39 2.01 -16.51
CA ASN A 244 -9.75 0.82 -17.33
C ASN A 244 -11.22 0.38 -17.19
N GLY A 245 -12.15 1.32 -17.02
CA GLY A 245 -13.59 1.06 -16.88
C GLY A 245 -13.99 0.52 -15.50
N ARG A 246 -13.10 0.59 -14.52
CA ARG A 246 -13.35 0.28 -13.11
C ARG A 246 -13.23 1.53 -12.25
N VAL A 247 -13.91 1.53 -11.12
CA VAL A 247 -13.91 2.63 -10.16
C VAL A 247 -13.15 2.20 -8.91
N TYR A 248 -12.14 2.98 -8.58
CA TYR A 248 -11.31 2.77 -7.39
C TYR A 248 -11.48 3.92 -6.41
N GLN A 249 -11.49 3.60 -5.14
CA GLN A 249 -11.45 4.56 -4.04
C GLN A 249 -10.02 4.68 -3.55
N LEU A 250 -9.46 5.88 -3.66
CA LEU A 250 -8.15 6.25 -3.13
C LEU A 250 -8.34 6.79 -1.71
N LEU A 251 -7.65 6.21 -0.75
CA LEU A 251 -7.61 6.70 0.63
C LEU A 251 -6.17 7.04 0.96
N ALA A 252 -5.86 8.32 1.03
CA ALA A 252 -4.54 8.81 1.40
C ALA A 252 -4.54 9.28 2.86
N ASN A 253 -3.71 8.65 3.68
CA ASN A 253 -3.60 8.95 5.10
C ASN A 253 -2.18 9.39 5.45
N PRO A 254 -1.99 10.47 6.25
CA PRO A 254 -0.68 10.92 6.67
C PRO A 254 -0.02 9.93 7.63
N VAL A 255 1.26 9.65 7.41
CA VAL A 255 2.11 8.93 8.36
C VAL A 255 2.87 9.96 9.19
N ARG A 256 2.70 9.89 10.52
CA ARG A 256 3.35 10.82 11.45
C ARG A 256 4.40 10.09 12.28
N VAL A 257 5.58 10.68 12.34
CA VAL A 257 6.66 10.27 13.23
C VAL A 257 6.99 11.49 14.10
N ASP A 258 7.02 11.32 15.40
CA ASP A 258 7.23 12.40 16.38
C ASP A 258 6.32 13.62 16.15
N ASN A 259 5.05 13.37 15.79
CA ASN A 259 4.02 14.38 15.50
C ASN A 259 4.28 15.22 14.23
N VAL A 260 5.26 14.86 13.41
CA VAL A 260 5.58 15.48 12.11
C VAL A 260 5.14 14.52 11.00
N VAL A 261 4.49 15.04 9.95
CA VAL A 261 4.13 14.22 8.78
C VAL A 261 5.41 13.86 8.05
N SER A 262 5.75 12.58 8.04
CA SER A 262 6.92 12.03 7.34
C SER A 262 6.60 11.50 5.96
N GLY A 263 5.34 11.15 5.70
CA GLY A 263 4.89 10.57 4.44
C GLY A 263 3.41 10.28 4.43
N ALA A 264 2.98 9.40 3.54
CA ALA A 264 1.59 8.98 3.43
C ALA A 264 1.47 7.48 3.12
N VAL A 265 0.36 6.90 3.54
CA VAL A 265 -0.11 5.59 3.10
C VAL A 265 -1.33 5.81 2.20
N ILE A 266 -1.24 5.29 0.99
CA ILE A 266 -2.32 5.35 0.00
C ILE A 266 -2.87 3.94 -0.20
N LEU A 267 -4.15 3.76 0.09
CA LEU A 267 -4.90 2.55 -0.21
C LEU A 267 -5.74 2.78 -1.47
N VAL A 268 -5.77 1.78 -2.35
CA VAL A 268 -6.54 1.79 -3.59
C VAL A 268 -7.49 0.60 -3.58
N LEU A 269 -8.76 0.87 -3.36
CA LEU A 269 -9.82 -0.11 -3.19
C LEU A 269 -10.65 -0.21 -4.48
N ASP A 270 -10.85 -1.42 -5.03
CA ASP A 270 -11.81 -1.62 -6.11
C ASP A 270 -13.24 -1.54 -5.55
N VAL A 271 -13.92 -0.46 -5.83
CA VAL A 271 -15.30 -0.20 -5.41
C VAL A 271 -16.30 -0.28 -6.57
N THR A 272 -15.89 -0.84 -7.70
CA THR A 272 -16.66 -0.87 -8.94
C THR A 272 -18.06 -1.47 -8.70
N GLU A 273 -18.16 -2.63 -8.09
CA GLU A 273 -19.43 -3.28 -7.85
C GLU A 273 -20.26 -2.54 -6.79
N LYS A 274 -19.63 -2.00 -5.76
CA LYS A 274 -20.31 -1.18 -4.76
C LYS A 274 -20.88 0.10 -5.39
N GLN A 275 -20.10 0.76 -6.23
CA GLN A 275 -20.52 1.99 -6.92
C GLN A 275 -21.66 1.72 -7.91
N LYS A 276 -21.56 0.62 -8.70
CA LYS A 276 -22.65 0.20 -9.59
C LYS A 276 -23.93 -0.08 -8.81
N ALA A 277 -23.84 -0.81 -7.70
CA ALA A 277 -24.98 -1.10 -6.86
C ALA A 277 -25.60 0.18 -6.28
N GLU A 278 -24.79 1.17 -5.87
CA GLU A 278 -25.29 2.43 -5.35
C GLU A 278 -25.95 3.29 -6.43
N VAL A 279 -25.37 3.35 -7.63
CA VAL A 279 -25.99 4.03 -8.79
C VAL A 279 -27.33 3.37 -9.10
N MET A 280 -27.37 2.04 -9.22
CA MET A 280 -28.62 1.30 -9.46
C MET A 280 -29.66 1.56 -8.36
N ARG A 281 -29.26 1.66 -7.10
CA ARG A 281 -30.16 1.97 -5.98
C ARG A 281 -30.71 3.39 -6.07
N ARG A 282 -29.87 4.37 -6.44
CA ARG A 282 -30.32 5.77 -6.62
C ARG A 282 -31.29 5.89 -7.80
N GLU A 283 -30.95 5.27 -8.93
CA GLU A 283 -31.81 5.23 -10.10
C GLU A 283 -33.15 4.55 -9.81
N PHE A 284 -33.11 3.43 -9.10
CA PHE A 284 -34.31 2.75 -8.63
C PHE A 284 -35.21 3.66 -7.79
N SER A 285 -34.65 4.33 -6.76
CA SER A 285 -35.41 5.24 -5.90
C SER A 285 -36.01 6.41 -6.67
N ALA A 286 -35.25 6.98 -7.62
CA ALA A 286 -35.73 8.05 -8.48
C ALA A 286 -36.86 7.59 -9.39
N ASN A 287 -36.70 6.41 -10.02
CA ASN A 287 -37.69 5.83 -10.91
C ASN A 287 -38.98 5.45 -10.16
N VAL A 288 -38.85 4.84 -8.95
CA VAL A 288 -40.02 4.57 -8.09
C VAL A 288 -40.79 5.85 -7.81
N SER A 289 -40.09 6.91 -7.38
CA SER A 289 -40.72 8.18 -7.04
C SER A 289 -41.48 8.76 -8.26
N HIS A 290 -40.90 8.68 -9.45
CA HIS A 290 -41.49 9.16 -10.69
C HIS A 290 -42.69 8.32 -11.10
N GLU A 291 -42.59 6.97 -11.07
CA GLU A 291 -43.67 6.06 -11.50
C GLU A 291 -44.84 6.05 -10.51
N LEU A 292 -44.63 6.37 -9.21
CA LEU A 292 -45.71 6.56 -8.24
C LEU A 292 -46.39 7.92 -8.39
N LYS A 293 -45.64 8.97 -8.69
CA LYS A 293 -46.17 10.35 -8.79
C LYS A 293 -47.14 10.52 -9.96
N THR A 294 -46.84 9.89 -11.11
CA THR A 294 -47.64 10.03 -12.33
C THR A 294 -49.10 9.55 -12.17
N PRO A 295 -49.36 8.29 -11.73
CA PRO A 295 -50.76 7.84 -11.52
C PRO A 295 -51.45 8.62 -10.39
N LEU A 296 -50.72 9.02 -9.34
CA LEU A 296 -51.26 9.79 -8.23
C LEU A 296 -51.77 11.16 -8.72
N MET A 297 -50.98 11.86 -9.54
CA MET A 297 -51.39 13.13 -10.15
C MET A 297 -52.60 12.96 -11.09
N SER A 298 -52.66 11.84 -11.85
CA SER A 298 -53.81 11.54 -12.69
C SER A 298 -55.10 11.32 -11.88
N ILE A 299 -54.98 10.51 -10.79
CA ILE A 299 -56.09 10.27 -9.87
C ILE A 299 -56.58 11.59 -9.27
N SER A 300 -55.65 12.39 -8.70
CA SER A 300 -55.99 13.68 -8.11
C SER A 300 -56.65 14.62 -9.14
N GLY A 301 -56.09 14.72 -10.35
CA GLY A 301 -56.65 15.57 -11.40
C GLY A 301 -58.05 15.14 -11.86
N TYR A 302 -58.28 13.84 -12.05
CA TYR A 302 -59.65 13.34 -12.40
C TYR A 302 -60.61 13.56 -11.23
N ALA A 303 -60.21 13.36 -9.98
CA ALA A 303 -61.04 13.61 -8.83
C ALA A 303 -61.39 15.11 -8.69
N GLU A 304 -60.42 16.00 -8.86
CA GLU A 304 -60.63 17.46 -8.80
C GLU A 304 -61.60 17.95 -9.90
N ILE A 305 -61.51 17.41 -11.12
CA ILE A 305 -62.39 17.74 -12.23
C ILE A 305 -63.84 17.30 -11.89
N ILE A 306 -64.01 16.15 -11.24
CA ILE A 306 -65.34 15.68 -10.80
C ILE A 306 -65.85 16.56 -9.67
N GLU A 307 -65.04 16.85 -8.65
CA GLU A 307 -65.37 17.65 -7.46
C GLU A 307 -65.82 19.05 -7.83
N ASN A 308 -65.14 19.69 -8.78
CA ASN A 308 -65.46 21.04 -9.24
C ASN A 308 -66.60 21.07 -10.27
N ASN A 309 -67.32 19.97 -10.49
CA ASN A 309 -68.43 19.87 -11.45
C ASN A 309 -68.05 20.28 -12.89
N MET A 310 -66.76 20.04 -13.26
CA MET A 310 -66.25 20.34 -14.60
C MET A 310 -66.51 19.21 -15.60
N VAL A 311 -67.19 18.13 -15.15
CA VAL A 311 -67.56 16.97 -15.95
C VAL A 311 -69.10 16.87 -16.04
N LYS A 312 -69.62 16.54 -17.23
CA LYS A 312 -71.02 16.24 -17.37
C LYS A 312 -71.42 15.00 -16.58
N PRO A 313 -72.60 14.94 -15.95
CA PRO A 313 -73.02 13.77 -15.15
C PRO A 313 -72.89 12.44 -15.90
N GLU A 314 -73.13 12.41 -17.21
CA GLU A 314 -72.98 11.24 -18.08
C GLU A 314 -71.54 10.73 -18.24
N ASP A 315 -70.53 11.61 -18.06
CA ASP A 315 -69.11 11.28 -18.14
C ASP A 315 -68.49 10.90 -16.80
N ILE A 316 -69.12 11.15 -15.65
CA ILE A 316 -68.63 10.80 -14.30
C ILE A 316 -68.20 9.33 -14.20
N PRO A 317 -68.98 8.33 -14.69
CA PRO A 317 -68.54 6.93 -14.62
C PRO A 317 -67.25 6.65 -15.38
N LYS A 318 -67.00 7.35 -16.47
CA LYS A 318 -65.78 7.24 -17.28
C LYS A 318 -64.56 7.75 -16.52
N PHE A 319 -64.67 8.92 -15.87
CA PHE A 319 -63.59 9.47 -15.02
C PHE A 319 -63.37 8.64 -13.77
N ALA A 320 -64.43 8.16 -13.12
CA ALA A 320 -64.33 7.24 -11.99
C ALA A 320 -63.63 5.92 -12.41
N GLY A 321 -63.95 5.39 -13.60
CA GLY A 321 -63.25 4.25 -14.17
C GLY A 321 -61.78 4.47 -14.42
N ARG A 322 -61.37 5.66 -14.84
CA ARG A 322 -59.97 6.08 -15.00
C ARG A 322 -59.25 6.14 -13.65
N ILE A 323 -59.89 6.73 -12.61
CA ILE A 323 -59.37 6.77 -11.24
C ILE A 323 -59.14 5.34 -10.75
N HIS A 324 -60.11 4.46 -10.92
CA HIS A 324 -60.01 3.05 -10.47
C HIS A 324 -58.88 2.33 -11.21
N SER A 325 -58.73 2.50 -12.51
CA SER A 325 -57.63 1.93 -13.31
C SER A 325 -56.27 2.39 -12.83
N GLU A 326 -56.08 3.70 -12.59
CA GLU A 326 -54.82 4.24 -12.11
C GLU A 326 -54.51 3.81 -10.66
N ALA A 327 -55.53 3.71 -9.81
CA ALA A 327 -55.35 3.18 -8.44
C ALA A 327 -54.97 1.70 -8.45
N SER A 328 -55.59 0.88 -9.30
CA SER A 328 -55.23 -0.55 -9.45
C SER A 328 -53.79 -0.70 -9.97
N ARG A 329 -53.39 0.12 -10.94
CA ARG A 329 -52.03 0.17 -11.46
C ARG A 329 -51.02 0.54 -10.37
N LEU A 330 -51.35 1.54 -9.54
CA LEU A 330 -50.50 1.97 -8.42
C LEU A 330 -50.33 0.86 -7.40
N SER A 331 -51.42 0.12 -7.05
CA SER A 331 -51.36 -1.02 -6.14
C SER A 331 -50.43 -2.12 -6.67
N SER A 332 -50.59 -2.49 -7.96
CA SER A 332 -49.70 -3.49 -8.57
C SER A 332 -48.23 -3.05 -8.58
N LEU A 333 -47.97 -1.75 -8.82
CA LEU A 333 -46.60 -1.20 -8.79
C LEU A 333 -46.00 -1.30 -7.39
N VAL A 334 -46.76 -0.97 -6.35
CA VAL A 334 -46.28 -1.10 -4.94
C VAL A 334 -46.02 -2.55 -4.60
N GLU A 335 -46.89 -3.49 -5.01
CA GLU A 335 -46.68 -4.92 -4.80
C GLU A 335 -45.38 -5.41 -5.48
N ASP A 336 -45.16 -5.01 -6.73
CA ASP A 336 -43.95 -5.37 -7.49
C ASP A 336 -42.68 -4.81 -6.82
N ILE A 337 -42.73 -3.59 -6.29
CA ILE A 337 -41.62 -2.98 -5.54
C ILE A 337 -41.32 -3.79 -4.27
N ILE A 338 -42.34 -4.17 -3.50
CA ILE A 338 -42.17 -4.97 -2.27
C ILE A 338 -41.57 -6.35 -2.60
N LYS A 339 -42.06 -7.02 -3.66
CA LYS A 339 -41.55 -8.29 -4.13
C LYS A 339 -40.06 -8.16 -4.51
N LEU A 340 -39.71 -7.14 -5.28
CA LEU A 340 -38.34 -6.91 -5.71
C LEU A 340 -37.41 -6.57 -4.54
N SER A 341 -37.86 -5.78 -3.56
CA SER A 341 -37.09 -5.46 -2.37
C SER A 341 -36.73 -6.72 -1.56
N ARG A 342 -37.69 -7.63 -1.41
CA ARG A 342 -37.45 -8.93 -0.72
C ARG A 342 -36.43 -9.82 -1.44
N LEU A 343 -36.45 -9.80 -2.78
CA LEU A 343 -35.49 -10.55 -3.60
C LEU A 343 -34.08 -9.94 -3.57
N ASP A 344 -33.98 -8.60 -3.45
CA ASP A 344 -32.71 -7.88 -3.39
C ASP A 344 -31.95 -8.09 -2.07
N GLU A 345 -32.65 -8.19 -0.96
CA GLU A 345 -32.06 -8.36 0.37
C GLU A 345 -31.49 -9.78 0.60
N ASN A 346 -31.55 -10.66 -0.41
CA ASN A 346 -31.16 -12.07 -0.25
C ASN A 346 -31.80 -12.67 1.01
N ASP A 347 -33.08 -12.38 1.22
CA ASP A 347 -33.80 -12.75 2.44
C ASP A 347 -33.75 -14.26 2.64
N GLN A 348 -32.87 -14.71 3.52
CA GLN A 348 -32.69 -16.12 3.88
C GLN A 348 -33.97 -16.73 4.46
N SER A 349 -35.01 -15.90 4.72
CA SER A 349 -36.31 -16.35 5.20
C SER A 349 -37.21 -16.95 4.08
N ILE A 350 -36.81 -16.81 2.79
CA ILE A 350 -37.59 -17.38 1.68
C ILE A 350 -37.44 -18.92 1.71
N PRO A 351 -38.53 -19.66 1.98
CA PRO A 351 -38.43 -21.10 2.11
C PRO A 351 -38.14 -21.76 0.77
N MET A 352 -37.10 -22.60 0.75
CA MET A 352 -36.74 -23.42 -0.40
C MET A 352 -37.30 -24.83 -0.18
N GLU A 353 -38.21 -25.27 -1.05
CA GLU A 353 -38.89 -26.58 -0.99
C GLU A 353 -38.73 -27.34 -2.31
N GLU A 354 -39.11 -28.62 -2.32
CA GLU A 354 -39.23 -29.39 -3.57
C GLU A 354 -40.50 -28.96 -4.33
N VAL A 355 -40.29 -28.40 -5.51
CA VAL A 355 -41.37 -27.83 -6.33
C VAL A 355 -41.40 -28.50 -7.71
N ASP A 356 -42.56 -28.85 -8.18
CA ASP A 356 -42.81 -29.31 -9.54
C ASP A 356 -43.12 -28.12 -10.46
N LEU A 357 -42.19 -27.81 -11.38
CA LEU A 357 -42.32 -26.71 -12.32
C LEU A 357 -43.53 -26.87 -13.25
N MET A 358 -43.87 -28.11 -13.65
CA MET A 358 -45.06 -28.36 -14.47
C MET A 358 -46.34 -27.97 -13.73
N GLN A 359 -46.42 -28.24 -12.41
CA GLN A 359 -47.57 -27.82 -11.62
C GLN A 359 -47.70 -26.33 -11.52
N ILE A 360 -46.54 -25.59 -11.33
CA ILE A 360 -46.55 -24.13 -11.34
C ILE A 360 -47.05 -23.60 -12.69
N CYS A 361 -46.55 -24.16 -13.79
CA CYS A 361 -47.00 -23.75 -15.13
C CYS A 361 -48.51 -23.95 -15.35
N ARG A 362 -49.09 -25.04 -14.81
CA ARG A 362 -50.55 -25.26 -14.85
C ARG A 362 -51.33 -24.24 -14.03
N ASP A 363 -50.80 -23.92 -12.82
CA ASP A 363 -51.42 -22.94 -11.94
C ASP A 363 -51.44 -21.56 -12.64
N VAL A 364 -50.32 -21.15 -13.31
CA VAL A 364 -50.22 -19.93 -14.10
C VAL A 364 -51.11 -19.93 -15.31
N GLU A 365 -51.18 -21.03 -16.08
CA GLU A 365 -52.08 -21.21 -17.21
C GLU A 365 -53.51 -20.98 -16.79
N GLY A 366 -53.93 -21.62 -15.67
CA GLY A 366 -55.26 -21.45 -15.10
C GLY A 366 -55.60 -20.00 -14.80
N HIS A 367 -54.71 -19.27 -14.16
CA HIS A 367 -54.88 -17.88 -13.77
C HIS A 367 -54.93 -16.93 -14.99
N LEU A 368 -54.10 -17.17 -16.03
CA LEU A 368 -54.02 -16.34 -17.21
C LEU A 368 -55.03 -16.70 -18.30
N SER A 369 -55.78 -17.81 -18.16
CA SER A 369 -56.69 -18.34 -19.16
C SER A 369 -57.79 -17.34 -19.63
N ILE A 370 -58.35 -16.56 -18.69
CA ILE A 370 -59.37 -15.54 -18.98
C ILE A 370 -58.76 -14.44 -19.80
N ARG A 371 -57.60 -13.92 -19.35
CA ARG A 371 -56.89 -12.82 -20.02
C ARG A 371 -56.38 -13.20 -21.42
N ALA A 372 -55.92 -14.42 -21.59
CA ALA A 372 -55.53 -14.96 -22.88
C ALA A 372 -56.70 -14.99 -23.86
N LYS A 373 -57.89 -15.42 -23.39
CA LYS A 373 -59.13 -15.40 -24.19
C LYS A 373 -59.56 -13.99 -24.57
N GLU A 374 -59.51 -13.05 -23.63
CA GLU A 374 -59.85 -11.65 -23.88
C GLU A 374 -58.91 -11.01 -24.93
N GLN A 375 -57.64 -11.39 -24.94
CA GLN A 375 -56.64 -10.94 -25.91
C GLN A 375 -56.65 -11.77 -27.22
N GLN A 376 -57.51 -12.81 -27.31
CA GLN A 376 -57.56 -13.74 -28.44
C GLN A 376 -56.21 -14.46 -28.67
N VAL A 377 -55.52 -14.83 -27.59
CA VAL A 377 -54.24 -15.54 -27.62
C VAL A 377 -54.45 -16.95 -27.15
N LYS A 378 -53.94 -17.90 -27.92
CA LYS A 378 -54.01 -19.33 -27.57
C LYS A 378 -52.79 -19.71 -26.71
N MET A 379 -53.04 -20.14 -25.49
CA MET A 379 -51.98 -20.64 -24.59
C MET A 379 -51.92 -22.14 -24.60
N THR A 380 -50.73 -22.72 -24.70
CA THR A 380 -50.51 -24.20 -24.69
C THR A 380 -49.36 -24.55 -23.74
N LEU A 381 -49.59 -25.56 -22.92
CA LEU A 381 -48.57 -26.08 -21.99
C LEU A 381 -48.16 -27.47 -22.47
N ARG A 382 -46.83 -27.73 -22.60
CA ARG A 382 -46.28 -29.01 -23.01
C ARG A 382 -45.11 -29.43 -22.09
N GLY A 383 -44.79 -30.69 -22.08
CA GLY A 383 -43.60 -31.21 -21.42
C GLY A 383 -43.93 -32.21 -20.30
N GLU A 384 -42.99 -32.35 -19.39
CA GLU A 384 -43.02 -33.33 -18.32
C GLU A 384 -42.83 -32.70 -16.93
N SER A 385 -43.21 -33.43 -15.86
CA SER A 385 -42.96 -33.02 -14.49
C SER A 385 -41.45 -32.93 -14.22
N CYS A 386 -41.00 -31.76 -13.80
CA CYS A 386 -39.62 -31.50 -13.41
C CYS A 386 -39.59 -30.92 -12.01
N ARG A 387 -39.03 -31.66 -11.05
CA ARG A 387 -38.86 -31.18 -9.67
C ARG A 387 -37.50 -30.53 -9.49
N ILE A 388 -37.52 -29.39 -8.82
CA ILE A 388 -36.35 -28.64 -8.39
C ILE A 388 -36.50 -28.18 -6.94
N LYS A 389 -35.40 -27.90 -6.27
CA LYS A 389 -35.41 -27.21 -4.98
C LYS A 389 -35.50 -25.69 -5.24
N GLY A 390 -36.61 -25.08 -4.81
CA GLY A 390 -36.81 -23.67 -5.06
C GLY A 390 -37.91 -23.03 -4.22
N ALA A 391 -38.00 -21.71 -4.28
CA ALA A 391 -39.07 -20.95 -3.63
C ALA A 391 -40.29 -20.92 -4.53
N ARG A 392 -41.34 -21.73 -4.16
CA ARG A 392 -42.54 -21.86 -4.98
C ARG A 392 -43.15 -20.56 -5.42
N GLN A 393 -43.28 -19.60 -4.48
CA GLN A 393 -43.88 -18.31 -4.77
C GLN A 393 -43.07 -17.49 -5.81
N VAL A 394 -41.74 -17.49 -5.67
CA VAL A 394 -40.86 -16.78 -6.60
C VAL A 394 -40.87 -17.42 -7.99
N LEU A 395 -40.83 -18.77 -8.05
CA LEU A 395 -40.94 -19.50 -9.32
C LEU A 395 -42.28 -19.24 -10.00
N TYR A 396 -43.37 -19.19 -9.24
CA TYR A 396 -44.69 -18.83 -9.75
C TYR A 396 -44.69 -17.43 -10.36
N GLU A 397 -44.17 -16.43 -9.63
CA GLU A 397 -44.08 -15.04 -10.09
C GLU A 397 -43.21 -14.91 -11.35
N MET A 398 -42.10 -15.63 -11.44
CA MET A 398 -41.24 -15.64 -12.64
C MET A 398 -42.03 -16.15 -13.85
N ILE A 399 -42.65 -17.29 -13.75
CA ILE A 399 -43.39 -17.90 -14.86
C ILE A 399 -44.62 -17.05 -15.21
N TYR A 400 -45.34 -16.54 -14.21
CA TYR A 400 -46.46 -15.63 -14.40
C TYR A 400 -46.06 -14.40 -15.20
N ASN A 401 -44.98 -13.70 -14.81
CA ASN A 401 -44.48 -12.52 -15.49
C ASN A 401 -44.09 -12.80 -16.95
N LEU A 402 -43.47 -13.92 -17.23
CA LEU A 402 -43.13 -14.35 -18.58
C LEU A 402 -44.38 -14.59 -19.43
N CYS A 403 -45.33 -15.35 -18.88
CA CYS A 403 -46.59 -15.68 -19.59
C CYS A 403 -47.49 -14.41 -19.78
N ASP A 404 -47.57 -13.55 -18.75
CA ASP A 404 -48.34 -12.31 -18.85
C ASP A 404 -47.76 -11.38 -19.94
N ASN A 405 -46.44 -11.24 -20.00
CA ASN A 405 -45.80 -10.49 -21.07
C ASN A 405 -46.01 -11.12 -22.44
N ALA A 406 -45.90 -12.45 -22.55
CA ALA A 406 -46.13 -13.17 -23.80
C ALA A 406 -47.57 -13.00 -24.32
N ILE A 407 -48.58 -12.92 -23.43
CA ILE A 407 -49.98 -12.62 -23.80
C ILE A 407 -50.17 -11.16 -24.18
N LYS A 408 -49.65 -10.26 -23.35
CA LYS A 408 -49.81 -8.80 -23.44
C LYS A 408 -49.19 -8.19 -24.70
N TYR A 409 -48.02 -8.67 -25.11
CA TYR A 409 -47.30 -8.22 -26.29
C TYR A 409 -47.51 -9.11 -27.52
N ASN A 410 -48.52 -9.99 -27.45
CA ASN A 410 -48.88 -10.82 -28.58
C ASN A 410 -49.74 -10.08 -29.58
N ARG A 411 -49.89 -10.68 -30.74
CA ARG A 411 -50.87 -10.24 -31.77
C ARG A 411 -52.19 -10.99 -31.58
N ARG A 412 -53.26 -10.47 -32.14
CA ARG A 412 -54.54 -11.20 -32.20
C ARG A 412 -54.37 -12.53 -32.93
N ASP A 413 -55.02 -13.57 -32.43
CA ASP A 413 -54.93 -14.95 -32.92
C ASP A 413 -53.49 -15.52 -32.82
N GLY A 414 -52.66 -14.96 -31.98
CA GLY A 414 -51.30 -15.43 -31.68
C GLY A 414 -51.30 -16.59 -30.70
N GLU A 415 -50.14 -17.17 -30.53
CA GLU A 415 -49.91 -18.32 -29.63
C GLU A 415 -48.84 -17.99 -28.58
N VAL A 416 -49.04 -18.60 -27.38
CA VAL A 416 -48.06 -18.67 -26.30
C VAL A 416 -47.85 -20.16 -25.98
N GLU A 417 -46.64 -20.64 -26.14
CA GLU A 417 -46.27 -22.01 -25.80
C GLU A 417 -45.34 -22.01 -24.57
N VAL A 418 -45.78 -22.69 -23.51
CA VAL A 418 -44.96 -22.93 -22.29
C VAL A 418 -44.50 -24.38 -22.34
N THR A 419 -43.17 -24.57 -22.23
CA THR A 419 -42.60 -25.93 -22.28
C THR A 419 -41.75 -26.19 -21.04
N VAL A 420 -41.96 -27.33 -20.38
CA VAL A 420 -41.18 -27.84 -19.25
C VAL A 420 -40.44 -29.08 -19.68
N SER A 421 -39.12 -29.11 -19.59
CA SER A 421 -38.31 -30.25 -20.02
C SER A 421 -37.04 -30.39 -19.19
N ARG A 422 -36.32 -31.49 -19.35
CA ARG A 422 -34.96 -31.65 -18.85
C ARG A 422 -33.94 -31.37 -19.98
N GLY A 423 -33.01 -30.46 -19.73
CA GLY A 423 -31.91 -30.17 -20.64
C GLY A 423 -30.90 -31.36 -20.73
N ARG A 424 -30.01 -31.32 -21.72
CA ARG A 424 -28.98 -32.36 -21.94
C ARG A 424 -28.04 -32.54 -20.74
N ASN A 425 -27.89 -31.51 -19.93
CA ASN A 425 -27.09 -31.49 -18.71
C ASN A 425 -27.85 -31.95 -17.45
N GLY A 426 -29.11 -32.42 -17.59
CA GLY A 426 -29.97 -32.87 -16.49
C GLY A 426 -30.67 -31.69 -15.76
N ARG A 427 -30.41 -30.46 -16.08
CA ARG A 427 -31.06 -29.26 -15.52
C ARG A 427 -32.52 -29.18 -15.98
N ALA A 428 -33.39 -28.69 -15.12
CA ALA A 428 -34.76 -28.38 -15.50
C ALA A 428 -34.81 -27.11 -16.34
N VAL A 429 -35.61 -27.14 -17.40
CA VAL A 429 -35.77 -26.04 -18.34
C VAL A 429 -37.23 -25.66 -18.46
N VAL A 430 -37.55 -24.39 -18.24
CA VAL A 430 -38.85 -23.80 -18.58
C VAL A 430 -38.65 -22.83 -19.71
N SER A 431 -39.40 -22.94 -20.80
CA SER A 431 -39.40 -21.95 -21.86
C SER A 431 -40.81 -21.39 -22.12
N VAL A 432 -40.90 -20.10 -22.30
CA VAL A 432 -42.12 -19.39 -22.73
C VAL A 432 -41.81 -18.75 -24.10
N ALA A 433 -42.53 -19.19 -25.09
CA ALA A 433 -42.44 -18.70 -26.47
C ALA A 433 -43.74 -18.05 -26.89
N ASP A 434 -43.67 -16.88 -27.54
CA ASP A 434 -44.80 -16.15 -28.10
C ASP A 434 -44.59 -15.85 -29.58
N THR A 435 -45.70 -15.56 -30.27
CA THR A 435 -45.72 -15.15 -31.67
C THR A 435 -45.96 -13.63 -31.80
N GLY A 436 -45.63 -12.87 -30.78
CA GLY A 436 -45.94 -11.43 -30.68
C GLY A 436 -45.02 -10.51 -31.48
N ILE A 437 -44.88 -9.29 -30.99
CA ILE A 437 -44.14 -8.21 -31.70
C ILE A 437 -42.62 -8.46 -31.73
N GLY A 438 -42.09 -9.34 -30.88
CA GLY A 438 -40.65 -9.54 -30.73
C GLY A 438 -39.93 -8.34 -30.13
N ILE A 439 -38.61 -8.49 -29.93
CA ILE A 439 -37.76 -7.52 -29.25
C ILE A 439 -36.54 -7.24 -30.12
N ALA A 440 -36.21 -5.98 -30.35
CA ALA A 440 -35.06 -5.56 -31.10
C ALA A 440 -33.75 -6.01 -30.37
N LYS A 441 -32.70 -6.34 -31.10
CA LYS A 441 -31.47 -6.91 -30.55
C LYS A 441 -30.80 -5.98 -29.51
N GLU A 442 -30.90 -4.67 -29.72
CA GLU A 442 -30.38 -3.63 -28.82
C GLU A 442 -31.08 -3.55 -27.47
N ASP A 443 -32.37 -4.01 -27.41
CA ASP A 443 -33.17 -3.98 -26.19
C ASP A 443 -33.12 -5.27 -25.41
N GLN A 444 -32.67 -6.40 -26.01
CA GLN A 444 -32.76 -7.73 -25.40
C GLN A 444 -31.99 -7.90 -24.07
N GLU A 445 -30.89 -7.18 -23.89
CA GLU A 445 -30.17 -7.16 -22.62
C GLU A 445 -30.84 -6.22 -21.61
N ARG A 446 -31.42 -5.13 -22.08
CA ARG A 446 -31.97 -4.04 -21.26
C ARG A 446 -33.37 -4.33 -20.73
N ILE A 447 -34.15 -5.21 -21.35
CA ILE A 447 -35.52 -5.51 -20.91
C ILE A 447 -35.58 -6.10 -19.49
N PHE A 448 -34.45 -6.59 -18.95
CA PHE A 448 -34.31 -7.07 -17.57
C PHE A 448 -33.88 -5.98 -16.58
N GLU A 449 -33.62 -4.75 -17.07
CA GLU A 449 -33.39 -3.58 -16.21
C GLU A 449 -34.70 -3.13 -15.55
N ARG A 450 -34.62 -2.58 -14.35
CA ARG A 450 -35.78 -2.09 -13.60
C ARG A 450 -36.39 -0.87 -14.30
N PHE A 451 -37.72 -0.86 -14.45
CA PHE A 451 -38.49 0.19 -15.12
C PHE A 451 -38.16 0.37 -16.61
N TYR A 452 -37.36 -0.52 -17.20
CA TYR A 452 -37.04 -0.46 -18.61
C TYR A 452 -38.28 -0.83 -19.47
N ARG A 453 -38.50 -0.12 -20.55
CA ARG A 453 -39.60 -0.33 -21.49
C ARG A 453 -39.15 0.14 -22.87
N VAL A 454 -39.31 -0.71 -23.88
CA VAL A 454 -38.92 -0.44 -25.26
C VAL A 454 -39.66 0.78 -25.81
N ASP A 455 -40.96 0.93 -25.49
CA ASP A 455 -41.76 2.07 -25.92
C ASP A 455 -42.56 2.64 -24.73
N LYS A 456 -42.24 3.88 -24.32
CA LYS A 456 -42.94 4.59 -23.24
C LYS A 456 -44.35 5.11 -23.61
N SER A 457 -44.65 5.27 -24.90
CA SER A 457 -45.90 5.85 -25.39
C SER A 457 -47.03 4.82 -25.48
N HIS A 458 -46.81 3.69 -26.14
CA HIS A 458 -47.79 2.62 -26.29
C HIS A 458 -47.96 1.79 -24.99
N SER A 459 -46.97 1.79 -24.14
CA SER A 459 -47.01 1.00 -22.92
C SER A 459 -47.83 1.61 -21.79
N ARG A 460 -48.30 2.87 -21.89
CA ARG A 460 -49.29 3.43 -20.96
C ARG A 460 -50.68 2.82 -21.16
N GLU A 461 -51.06 2.48 -22.39
CA GLU A 461 -52.32 1.80 -22.68
C GLU A 461 -52.33 0.35 -22.25
N THR A 462 -51.18 -0.32 -22.26
CA THR A 462 -51.02 -1.74 -21.89
C THR A 462 -50.74 -1.99 -20.39
N GLY A 463 -50.55 -0.92 -19.55
CA GLY A 463 -50.58 -1.03 -18.09
C GLY A 463 -49.40 -1.76 -17.43
N GLY A 464 -48.17 -1.84 -18.03
CA GLY A 464 -47.04 -2.50 -17.43
C GLY A 464 -46.26 -1.63 -16.45
N THR A 465 -45.74 -2.23 -15.36
CA THR A 465 -44.91 -1.56 -14.36
C THR A 465 -43.43 -1.42 -14.79
N GLY A 466 -42.96 -2.23 -15.74
CA GLY A 466 -41.54 -2.33 -16.10
C GLY A 466 -40.71 -3.08 -15.08
N LEU A 467 -41.34 -3.71 -14.10
CA LEU A 467 -40.65 -4.49 -13.04
C LEU A 467 -40.76 -6.01 -13.25
N GLY A 468 -41.72 -6.50 -14.04
CA GLY A 468 -41.95 -7.95 -14.17
C GLY A 468 -40.75 -8.75 -14.64
N LEU A 469 -40.01 -8.31 -15.67
CA LEU A 469 -38.81 -9.00 -16.15
C LEU A 469 -37.62 -8.82 -15.19
N SER A 470 -37.54 -7.74 -14.44
CA SER A 470 -36.53 -7.61 -13.38
C SER A 470 -36.80 -8.57 -12.22
N ILE A 471 -38.08 -8.86 -11.87
CA ILE A 471 -38.46 -9.90 -10.92
C ILE A 471 -37.99 -11.27 -11.42
N VAL A 472 -38.19 -11.57 -12.72
CA VAL A 472 -37.68 -12.81 -13.34
C VAL A 472 -36.17 -12.92 -13.21
N LYS A 473 -35.41 -11.85 -13.45
CA LYS A 473 -33.95 -11.81 -13.33
C LYS A 473 -33.50 -12.10 -11.88
N HIS A 474 -34.08 -11.42 -10.90
CA HIS A 474 -33.73 -11.59 -9.49
C HIS A 474 -34.16 -12.99 -8.97
N GLY A 475 -35.32 -13.48 -9.41
CA GLY A 475 -35.74 -14.85 -9.12
C GLY A 475 -34.80 -15.90 -9.74
N ALA A 476 -34.29 -15.67 -10.93
CA ALA A 476 -33.30 -16.55 -11.56
C ALA A 476 -31.97 -16.56 -10.78
N ILE A 477 -31.52 -15.40 -10.33
CA ILE A 477 -30.32 -15.29 -9.47
C ILE A 477 -30.51 -16.08 -8.16
N LEU A 478 -31.66 -15.95 -7.50
CA LEU A 478 -31.98 -16.68 -6.28
C LEU A 478 -31.94 -18.20 -6.46
N HIS A 479 -32.27 -18.71 -7.66
CA HIS A 479 -32.30 -20.12 -7.97
C HIS A 479 -31.07 -20.64 -8.75
N ASP A 480 -30.02 -19.86 -8.92
CA ASP A 480 -28.84 -20.17 -9.77
C ASP A 480 -29.24 -20.56 -11.21
N ALA A 481 -30.34 -19.98 -11.70
CA ALA A 481 -30.90 -20.27 -13.00
C ALA A 481 -30.30 -19.33 -14.08
N LYS A 482 -30.08 -19.85 -15.26
CA LYS A 482 -29.66 -19.09 -16.43
C LYS A 482 -30.84 -18.64 -17.25
N ILE A 483 -30.84 -17.36 -17.67
CA ILE A 483 -31.83 -16.80 -18.58
C ILE A 483 -31.22 -16.73 -19.98
N LYS A 484 -31.94 -17.26 -20.99
CA LYS A 484 -31.62 -17.06 -22.41
C LYS A 484 -32.81 -16.45 -23.11
N ILE A 485 -32.55 -15.55 -24.03
CA ILE A 485 -33.57 -14.91 -24.86
C ILE A 485 -33.27 -15.16 -26.35
N GLU A 486 -34.30 -15.55 -27.08
CA GLU A 486 -34.28 -15.71 -28.51
C GLU A 486 -35.47 -14.88 -29.05
N SER A 487 -35.20 -13.75 -29.68
CA SER A 487 -36.24 -12.87 -30.18
C SER A 487 -35.88 -12.23 -31.50
N THR A 488 -36.87 -12.09 -32.36
CA THR A 488 -36.77 -11.36 -33.63
C THR A 488 -37.97 -10.42 -33.78
N LEU A 489 -37.69 -9.17 -34.02
CA LEU A 489 -38.73 -8.14 -34.18
C LEU A 489 -39.73 -8.55 -35.27
N GLY A 490 -41.04 -8.50 -34.99
CA GLY A 490 -42.13 -8.91 -35.87
C GLY A 490 -42.42 -10.43 -35.90
N THR A 491 -41.62 -11.26 -35.26
CA THR A 491 -41.78 -12.74 -35.29
C THR A 491 -42.25 -13.30 -33.96
N GLY A 492 -41.71 -12.79 -32.83
CA GLY A 492 -42.03 -13.25 -31.49
C GLY A 492 -40.80 -13.35 -30.61
N THR A 493 -41.00 -13.82 -29.34
CA THR A 493 -39.98 -13.92 -28.34
C THR A 493 -40.03 -15.30 -27.66
N LYS A 494 -38.88 -15.89 -27.36
CA LYS A 494 -38.75 -17.06 -26.55
C LYS A 494 -37.75 -16.79 -25.41
N ILE A 495 -38.21 -16.88 -24.18
CA ILE A 495 -37.40 -16.79 -22.97
C ILE A 495 -37.27 -18.16 -22.34
N ILE A 496 -36.04 -18.54 -22.02
CA ILE A 496 -35.68 -19.86 -21.51
C ILE A 496 -35.04 -19.70 -20.13
N LEU A 497 -35.56 -20.36 -19.15
CA LEU A 497 -35.02 -20.46 -17.79
C LEU A 497 -34.41 -21.86 -17.61
N GLU A 498 -33.14 -21.94 -17.28
CA GLU A 498 -32.40 -23.19 -17.06
C GLU A 498 -31.95 -23.25 -15.59
N PHE A 499 -32.64 -24.09 -14.78
CA PHE A 499 -32.45 -24.23 -13.34
C PHE A 499 -31.41 -25.28 -12.97
#